data_8fab45ff160785b21c8a3626511dacd2
#
_entry.id   8fab45ff160785b21c8a3626511dacd2
#
_cell.length_a   1.000
_cell.length_b   1.000
_cell.length_c   1.000
_cell.angle_alpha   90.00
_cell.angle_beta   90.00
_cell.angle_gamma   90.00
#
_symmetry.space_group_name_H-M   'P 1'
#
loop_
_entity.id
_entity.type
_entity.pdbx_description
1 polymer ?
#
loop_
_entity_poly.entity_id
_entity_poly.type
_entity_poly.pdbx_seq_one_letter_code
_entity_poly.pdbx_strand_id
1 'polypeptide(L)'
;VYNHTSPDSVLAQTHPAYFLRDCEGRPTRKVADWWDVVDLDYTNRELWTYQIDTLKQWAAIVDGFRCDVASSVPLEFWCEARHQVEAVRPGCIWLAESVHGAHVLGLRRMGAACATDTELYRAFDMIYDYDVWPFYERFLKGELSLRTYADILNYQELTYPTGYIKARCLENHDTPRAASWLDSDRQLYHWLGFLYFQRGTAMLYSGMEYAPKKQVSLFDADDNYGDMRLDVQLYLGRCKAMKQTLPLGGGFWWETADDSVAMGHYDGPEGQALGVFDLRGQGGEVAVSLPD
;
A
#
# COMPACT_ATOMS: atom_id res chain seq x y z
N VAL A 1 14.57 -0.06 -3.56
CA VAL A 1 14.35 -0.50 -4.94
C VAL A 1 15.05 -1.81 -5.15
N TYR A 2 14.38 -2.84 -5.59
CA TYR A 2 15.09 -4.10 -5.75
C TYR A 2 14.49 -5.04 -6.77
N ASN A 3 13.49 -4.58 -7.54
CA ASN A 3 12.95 -5.36 -8.64
C ASN A 3 13.62 -4.99 -9.98
N HIS A 4 13.89 -3.70 -10.21
CA HIS A 4 14.36 -3.16 -11.47
C HIS A 4 15.22 -1.92 -11.31
N THR A 5 15.89 -1.49 -12.39
CA THR A 5 16.58 -0.20 -12.50
C THR A 5 16.37 0.39 -13.90
N SER A 6 16.75 1.66 -14.08
CA SER A 6 16.91 2.21 -15.44
C SER A 6 17.93 1.40 -16.23
N PRO A 7 17.71 1.15 -17.54
CA PRO A 7 18.70 0.52 -18.42
C PRO A 7 20.02 1.30 -18.49
N ASP A 8 19.98 2.62 -18.23
CA ASP A 8 21.16 3.50 -18.23
C ASP A 8 21.83 3.60 -16.84
N SER A 9 21.37 2.81 -15.86
CA SER A 9 21.97 2.83 -14.52
C SER A 9 23.43 2.38 -14.52
N VAL A 10 24.21 2.90 -13.58
CA VAL A 10 25.61 2.45 -13.37
C VAL A 10 25.65 0.94 -13.13
N LEU A 11 24.68 0.39 -12.39
CA LEU A 11 24.59 -1.05 -12.13
C LEU A 11 24.41 -1.85 -13.44
N ALA A 12 23.53 -1.41 -14.34
CA ALA A 12 23.33 -2.08 -15.62
C ALA A 12 24.60 -2.08 -16.50
N GLN A 13 25.39 -1.02 -16.43
CA GLN A 13 26.66 -0.90 -17.17
C GLN A 13 27.79 -1.71 -16.55
N THR A 14 27.90 -1.73 -15.23
CA THR A 14 29.04 -2.34 -14.51
C THR A 14 28.81 -3.83 -14.19
N HIS A 15 27.55 -4.24 -13.99
CA HIS A 15 27.16 -5.61 -13.61
C HIS A 15 26.05 -6.16 -14.51
N PRO A 16 26.27 -6.26 -15.83
CA PRO A 16 25.24 -6.69 -16.78
C PRO A 16 24.71 -8.11 -16.54
N ALA A 17 25.44 -8.94 -15.80
CA ALA A 17 25.02 -10.28 -15.38
C ALA A 17 23.96 -10.29 -14.27
N TYR A 18 23.64 -9.15 -13.68
CA TYR A 18 22.63 -9.04 -12.64
C TYR A 18 21.20 -8.83 -13.20
N PHE A 19 21.05 -8.75 -14.53
CA PHE A 19 19.79 -8.40 -15.17
C PHE A 19 19.20 -9.56 -15.96
N LEU A 20 17.86 -9.65 -15.94
CA LEU A 20 17.13 -10.56 -16.80
C LEU A 20 17.44 -10.30 -18.28
N ARG A 21 17.53 -11.39 -19.05
CA ARG A 21 17.78 -11.31 -20.49
C ARG A 21 16.71 -12.03 -21.28
N ASP A 22 16.40 -11.49 -22.45
CA ASP A 22 15.56 -12.14 -23.42
C ASP A 22 16.31 -13.26 -24.19
N CYS A 23 15.63 -13.92 -25.12
CA CYS A 23 16.22 -14.99 -25.95
C CYS A 23 17.35 -14.52 -26.87
N GLU A 24 17.48 -13.21 -27.08
CA GLU A 24 18.56 -12.59 -27.87
C GLU A 24 19.71 -12.10 -26.96
N GLY A 25 19.61 -12.32 -25.65
CA GLY A 25 20.62 -11.91 -24.67
C GLY A 25 20.56 -10.43 -24.27
N ARG A 26 19.52 -9.69 -24.64
CA ARG A 26 19.35 -8.29 -24.28
C ARG A 26 18.68 -8.16 -22.90
N PRO A 27 19.05 -7.14 -22.10
CA PRO A 27 18.35 -6.86 -20.83
C PRO A 27 16.84 -6.69 -21.10
N THR A 28 16.01 -7.28 -20.23
CA THR A 28 14.55 -7.30 -20.38
C THR A 28 13.84 -7.12 -19.06
N ARG A 29 12.51 -7.15 -19.09
CA ARG A 29 11.60 -6.94 -17.96
C ARG A 29 10.42 -7.90 -18.02
N LYS A 30 9.83 -8.21 -16.86
CA LYS A 30 8.65 -9.08 -16.74
C LYS A 30 7.35 -8.38 -17.16
N VAL A 31 7.26 -7.07 -16.90
CA VAL A 31 6.07 -6.25 -17.21
C VAL A 31 6.36 -5.37 -18.42
N ALA A 32 5.73 -5.67 -19.55
CA ALA A 32 6.01 -5.02 -20.82
C ALA A 32 5.78 -3.50 -20.80
N ASP A 33 4.76 -3.05 -20.04
CA ASP A 33 4.37 -1.64 -19.95
C ASP A 33 5.38 -0.76 -19.19
N TRP A 34 6.31 -1.36 -18.45
CA TRP A 34 7.37 -0.63 -17.74
C TRP A 34 8.58 -0.42 -18.64
N TRP A 35 8.38 0.38 -19.69
CA TRP A 35 9.32 0.56 -20.81
C TRP A 35 10.66 1.21 -20.42
N ASP A 36 10.70 1.91 -19.33
CA ASP A 36 11.84 2.70 -18.81
C ASP A 36 12.77 1.91 -17.87
N VAL A 37 12.47 0.62 -17.63
CA VAL A 37 13.23 -0.20 -16.69
C VAL A 37 13.70 -1.53 -17.29
N VAL A 38 14.69 -2.14 -16.61
CA VAL A 38 15.15 -3.52 -16.79
C VAL A 38 15.15 -4.24 -15.46
N ASP A 39 14.66 -5.49 -15.44
CA ASP A 39 14.51 -6.26 -14.20
C ASP A 39 15.81 -6.94 -13.79
N LEU A 40 15.97 -7.06 -12.46
CA LEU A 40 17.06 -7.80 -11.83
C LEU A 40 16.79 -9.31 -11.87
N ASP A 41 17.84 -10.09 -12.07
CA ASP A 41 17.80 -11.55 -12.11
C ASP A 41 18.21 -12.14 -10.75
N TYR A 42 17.25 -12.46 -9.93
CA TYR A 42 17.47 -13.06 -8.62
C TYR A 42 17.87 -14.54 -8.64
N THR A 43 18.03 -15.14 -9.80
CA THR A 43 18.72 -16.44 -9.92
C THR A 43 20.24 -16.29 -9.68
N ASN A 44 20.77 -15.09 -9.89
CA ASN A 44 22.16 -14.75 -9.62
C ASN A 44 22.39 -14.43 -8.13
N ARG A 45 23.13 -15.28 -7.43
CA ARG A 45 23.42 -15.10 -5.98
C ARG A 45 24.41 -13.98 -5.67
N GLU A 46 25.24 -13.56 -6.61
CA GLU A 46 26.12 -12.39 -6.42
C GLU A 46 25.29 -11.10 -6.31
N LEU A 47 24.18 -11.01 -7.05
CA LEU A 47 23.23 -9.93 -6.90
C LEU A 47 22.68 -9.84 -5.46
N TRP A 48 22.38 -10.98 -4.82
CA TRP A 48 21.90 -10.99 -3.44
C TRP A 48 22.91 -10.36 -2.49
N THR A 49 24.17 -10.76 -2.60
CA THR A 49 25.25 -10.20 -1.77
C THR A 49 25.35 -8.69 -1.96
N TYR A 50 25.39 -8.23 -3.21
CA TYR A 50 25.46 -6.81 -3.54
C TYR A 50 24.28 -6.01 -2.95
N GLN A 51 23.07 -6.51 -3.12
CA GLN A 51 21.86 -5.85 -2.63
C GLN A 51 21.81 -5.82 -1.09
N ILE A 52 22.13 -6.92 -0.44
CA ILE A 52 22.11 -7.02 1.03
C ILE A 52 23.20 -6.12 1.65
N ASP A 53 24.38 -6.06 1.06
CA ASP A 53 25.43 -5.18 1.54
C ASP A 53 25.04 -3.69 1.37
N THR A 54 24.33 -3.35 0.31
CA THR A 54 23.75 -2.02 0.12
C THR A 54 22.72 -1.71 1.21
N LEU A 55 21.80 -2.65 1.51
CA LEU A 55 20.83 -2.49 2.60
C LEU A 55 21.50 -2.29 3.96
N LYS A 56 22.55 -3.05 4.26
CA LYS A 56 23.32 -2.92 5.51
C LYS A 56 23.99 -1.53 5.63
N GLN A 57 24.54 -1.00 4.53
CA GLN A 57 25.12 0.34 4.52
C GLN A 57 24.04 1.41 4.84
N TRP A 58 22.87 1.32 4.21
CA TRP A 58 21.78 2.26 4.46
C TRP A 58 21.15 2.07 5.84
N ALA A 59 21.07 0.86 6.35
CA ALA A 59 20.52 0.57 7.69
C ALA A 59 21.26 1.33 8.80
N ALA A 60 22.52 1.68 8.61
CA ALA A 60 23.25 2.53 9.55
C ALA A 60 22.72 3.98 9.65
N ILE A 61 21.90 4.41 8.68
CA ILE A 61 21.47 5.82 8.52
C ILE A 61 19.95 5.96 8.65
N VAL A 62 19.17 4.99 8.11
CA VAL A 62 17.71 5.05 8.04
C VAL A 62 17.06 4.14 9.09
N ASP A 63 15.79 4.42 9.44
CA ASP A 63 15.02 3.61 10.38
C ASP A 63 14.28 2.45 9.72
N GLY A 64 14.20 2.43 8.40
CA GLY A 64 13.52 1.38 7.66
C GLY A 64 13.59 1.52 6.14
N PHE A 65 13.01 0.55 5.44
CA PHE A 65 13.03 0.46 3.98
C PHE A 65 11.61 0.31 3.42
N ARG A 66 11.28 1.13 2.43
CA ARG A 66 10.17 0.85 1.49
C ARG A 66 10.76 0.09 0.31
N CYS A 67 10.28 -1.13 0.12
CA CYS A 67 10.77 -2.03 -0.92
C CYS A 67 9.80 -2.03 -2.10
N ASP A 68 10.30 -1.52 -3.21
CA ASP A 68 9.61 -1.34 -4.47
C ASP A 68 9.24 -2.67 -5.11
N VAL A 69 7.98 -2.83 -5.54
CA VAL A 69 7.43 -4.03 -6.16
C VAL A 69 7.90 -5.32 -5.46
N ALA A 70 7.86 -5.32 -4.13
CA ALA A 70 8.42 -6.40 -3.30
C ALA A 70 7.86 -7.79 -3.63
N SER A 71 6.63 -7.86 -4.14
CA SER A 71 6.00 -9.10 -4.59
C SER A 71 6.78 -9.80 -5.71
N SER A 72 7.46 -9.06 -6.59
CA SER A 72 8.19 -9.58 -7.74
C SER A 72 9.63 -10.01 -7.45
N VAL A 73 10.07 -9.83 -6.22
CA VAL A 73 11.39 -10.27 -5.70
C VAL A 73 11.17 -11.54 -4.89
N PRO A 74 12.06 -12.57 -4.99
CA PRO A 74 11.90 -13.81 -4.25
C PRO A 74 11.80 -13.58 -2.74
N LEU A 75 10.84 -14.22 -2.09
CA LEU A 75 10.60 -14.09 -0.65
C LEU A 75 11.83 -14.51 0.16
N GLU A 76 12.56 -15.52 -0.31
CA GLU A 76 13.80 -16.00 0.32
C GLU A 76 14.87 -14.91 0.37
N PHE A 77 14.96 -14.08 -0.67
CA PHE A 77 15.85 -12.90 -0.65
C PHE A 77 15.47 -11.95 0.48
N TRP A 78 14.17 -11.62 0.61
CA TRP A 78 13.70 -10.70 1.64
C TRP A 78 13.94 -11.24 3.06
N CYS A 79 13.70 -12.54 3.27
CA CYS A 79 13.98 -13.19 4.56
C CYS A 79 15.47 -13.12 4.91
N GLU A 80 16.35 -13.42 3.95
CA GLU A 80 17.78 -13.34 4.13
C GLU A 80 18.27 -11.90 4.36
N ALA A 81 17.78 -10.96 3.55
CA ALA A 81 18.11 -9.54 3.68
C ALA A 81 17.71 -8.99 5.06
N ARG A 82 16.47 -9.29 5.51
CA ARG A 82 16.01 -8.89 6.83
C ARG A 82 16.87 -9.48 7.95
N HIS A 83 17.18 -10.76 7.88
CA HIS A 83 18.04 -11.41 8.87
C HIS A 83 19.42 -10.74 8.98
N GLN A 84 20.05 -10.44 7.85
CA GLN A 84 21.37 -9.81 7.86
C GLN A 84 21.34 -8.34 8.27
N VAL A 85 20.29 -7.60 7.89
CA VAL A 85 20.12 -6.20 8.30
C VAL A 85 19.83 -6.09 9.79
N GLU A 86 19.07 -7.01 10.38
CA GLU A 86 18.78 -7.03 11.82
C GLU A 86 20.06 -7.08 12.67
N ALA A 87 21.14 -7.72 12.18
CA ALA A 87 22.43 -7.74 12.86
C ALA A 87 23.13 -6.36 12.87
N VAL A 88 22.79 -5.48 11.93
CA VAL A 88 23.35 -4.11 11.81
C VAL A 88 22.45 -3.08 12.49
N ARG A 89 21.15 -3.20 12.27
CA ARG A 89 20.12 -2.29 12.77
C ARG A 89 18.94 -3.09 13.35
N PRO A 90 18.99 -3.48 14.62
CA PRO A 90 17.86 -4.12 15.29
C PRO A 90 16.61 -3.24 15.25
N GLY A 91 15.46 -3.84 14.93
CA GLY A 91 14.19 -3.16 14.83
C GLY A 91 14.02 -2.26 13.60
N CYS A 92 14.83 -2.47 12.53
CA CYS A 92 14.65 -1.82 11.25
C CYS A 92 13.26 -2.16 10.67
N ILE A 93 12.51 -1.13 10.24
CA ILE A 93 11.14 -1.27 9.74
C ILE A 93 11.16 -1.65 8.25
N TRP A 94 10.31 -2.62 7.87
CA TRP A 94 10.20 -3.10 6.49
C TRP A 94 8.78 -2.88 5.95
N LEU A 95 8.67 -2.05 4.92
CA LEU A 95 7.43 -1.76 4.21
C LEU A 95 7.50 -2.33 2.79
N ALA A 96 6.63 -3.27 2.46
CA ALA A 96 6.50 -3.81 1.12
C ALA A 96 5.51 -2.99 0.29
N GLU A 97 5.92 -2.58 -0.90
CA GLU A 97 4.96 -2.34 -1.94
C GLU A 97 4.56 -3.69 -2.54
N SER A 98 3.33 -4.11 -2.26
CA SER A 98 2.76 -5.30 -2.86
C SER A 98 2.06 -4.98 -4.19
N VAL A 99 1.49 -6.00 -4.82
CA VAL A 99 0.70 -5.85 -6.03
C VAL A 99 -0.65 -6.54 -5.88
N HIS A 100 -1.66 -6.12 -6.65
CA HIS A 100 -2.98 -6.73 -6.59
C HIS A 100 -2.99 -8.18 -7.12
N GLY A 101 -3.98 -8.97 -6.70
CA GLY A 101 -4.05 -10.42 -6.98
C GLY A 101 -4.01 -10.81 -8.46
N ALA A 102 -4.60 -10.00 -9.36
CA ALA A 102 -4.55 -10.27 -10.80
C ALA A 102 -3.11 -10.18 -11.34
N HIS A 103 -2.29 -9.27 -10.83
CA HIS A 103 -0.87 -9.15 -11.20
C HIS A 103 -0.08 -10.37 -10.71
N VAL A 104 -0.30 -10.79 -9.45
CA VAL A 104 0.31 -12.02 -8.90
C VAL A 104 0.01 -13.23 -9.81
N LEU A 105 -1.26 -13.42 -10.17
CA LEU A 105 -1.68 -14.51 -11.04
C LEU A 105 -1.06 -14.41 -12.43
N GLY A 106 -0.96 -13.20 -12.99
CA GLY A 106 -0.34 -12.95 -14.29
C GLY A 106 1.12 -13.38 -14.31
N LEU A 107 1.93 -12.93 -13.35
CA LEU A 107 3.34 -13.29 -13.26
C LEU A 107 3.55 -14.79 -12.99
N ARG A 108 2.77 -15.40 -12.09
CA ARG A 108 2.84 -16.84 -11.82
C ARG A 108 2.50 -17.70 -13.04
N ARG A 109 1.54 -17.28 -13.88
CA ARG A 109 1.22 -17.96 -15.15
C ARG A 109 2.37 -17.91 -16.17
N MET A 110 3.22 -16.89 -16.10
CA MET A 110 4.43 -16.78 -16.91
C MET A 110 5.63 -17.53 -16.29
N GLY A 111 5.43 -18.23 -15.15
CA GLY A 111 6.51 -18.92 -14.45
C GLY A 111 7.40 -18.01 -13.60
N ALA A 112 7.05 -16.73 -13.43
CA ALA A 112 7.81 -15.81 -12.60
C ALA A 112 7.39 -15.92 -11.14
N ALA A 113 8.36 -15.75 -10.23
CA ALA A 113 8.09 -15.62 -8.80
C ALA A 113 7.29 -14.33 -8.54
N CYS A 114 6.21 -14.45 -7.77
CA CYS A 114 5.46 -13.31 -7.28
C CYS A 114 4.77 -13.69 -5.97
N ALA A 115 5.13 -13.00 -4.89
CA ALA A 115 4.60 -13.26 -3.56
C ALA A 115 3.25 -12.56 -3.34
N THR A 116 2.33 -13.23 -2.65
CA THR A 116 1.11 -12.63 -2.11
C THR A 116 1.42 -11.83 -0.85
N ASP A 117 0.49 -11.00 -0.40
CA ASP A 117 0.63 -10.24 0.85
C ASP A 117 0.80 -11.15 2.05
N THR A 118 0.06 -12.27 2.12
CA THR A 118 0.21 -13.27 3.19
C THR A 118 1.63 -13.85 3.23
N GLU A 119 2.23 -14.11 2.08
CA GLU A 119 3.61 -14.60 2.00
C GLU A 119 4.61 -13.50 2.42
N LEU A 120 4.39 -12.26 2.00
CA LEU A 120 5.25 -11.11 2.31
C LEU A 120 5.32 -10.80 3.82
N TYR A 121 4.25 -11.06 4.60
CA TYR A 121 4.29 -10.89 6.06
C TYR A 121 5.34 -11.75 6.78
N ARG A 122 5.99 -12.70 6.10
CA ARG A 122 7.13 -13.44 6.64
C ARG A 122 8.41 -12.60 6.71
N ALA A 123 8.50 -11.53 5.92
CA ALA A 123 9.69 -10.69 5.82
C ALA A 123 9.40 -9.19 6.07
N PHE A 124 8.15 -8.75 6.06
CA PHE A 124 7.76 -7.36 6.15
C PHE A 124 6.86 -7.08 7.36
N ASP A 125 7.02 -5.91 7.96
CA ASP A 125 6.19 -5.44 9.09
C ASP A 125 4.91 -4.79 8.58
N MET A 126 4.97 -4.13 7.42
CA MET A 126 3.87 -3.41 6.79
C MET A 126 3.82 -3.70 5.30
N ILE A 127 2.62 -3.71 4.74
CA ILE A 127 2.37 -3.98 3.32
C ILE A 127 1.37 -2.96 2.79
N TYR A 128 1.56 -2.47 1.55
CA TYR A 128 0.60 -1.61 0.87
C TYR A 128 -0.76 -2.27 0.74
N ASP A 129 -1.81 -1.46 0.65
CA ASP A 129 -3.21 -1.90 0.58
C ASP A 129 -3.68 -2.17 -0.88
N TYR A 130 -2.76 -2.66 -1.72
CA TYR A 130 -3.03 -2.87 -3.15
C TYR A 130 -3.87 -4.11 -3.45
N ASP A 131 -4.02 -5.03 -2.52
CA ASP A 131 -4.94 -6.18 -2.64
C ASP A 131 -6.41 -5.74 -2.76
N VAL A 132 -6.80 -4.65 -2.08
CA VAL A 132 -8.16 -4.09 -2.13
C VAL A 132 -8.31 -2.92 -3.08
N TRP A 133 -7.22 -2.37 -3.61
CA TRP A 133 -7.25 -1.20 -4.49
C TRP A 133 -8.19 -1.34 -5.71
N PRO A 134 -8.21 -2.45 -6.47
CA PRO A 134 -9.13 -2.61 -7.60
C PRO A 134 -10.60 -2.57 -7.21
N PHE A 135 -10.92 -2.95 -5.97
CA PHE A 135 -12.29 -2.93 -5.44
C PHE A 135 -12.68 -1.54 -4.95
N TYR A 136 -11.73 -0.78 -4.37
CA TYR A 136 -11.90 0.63 -4.06
C TYR A 136 -12.25 1.43 -5.31
N GLU A 137 -11.46 1.28 -6.39
CA GLU A 137 -11.74 1.94 -7.67
C GLU A 137 -13.12 1.59 -8.23
N ARG A 138 -13.47 0.31 -8.26
CA ARG A 138 -14.77 -0.16 -8.75
C ARG A 138 -15.93 0.35 -7.91
N PHE A 139 -15.74 0.45 -6.59
CA PHE A 139 -16.75 1.05 -5.72
C PHE A 139 -16.95 2.54 -6.05
N LEU A 140 -15.87 3.32 -6.20
CA LEU A 140 -15.95 4.74 -6.58
C LEU A 140 -16.61 4.95 -7.94
N LYS A 141 -16.37 4.06 -8.90
CA LYS A 141 -17.01 4.07 -10.24
C LYS A 141 -18.47 3.59 -10.22
N GLY A 142 -19.01 3.16 -9.09
CA GLY A 142 -20.37 2.62 -9.00
C GLY A 142 -20.53 1.19 -9.56
N GLU A 143 -19.44 0.50 -9.83
CA GLU A 143 -19.41 -0.86 -10.40
C GLU A 143 -19.46 -1.95 -9.32
N LEU A 144 -19.35 -1.58 -8.06
CA LEU A 144 -19.33 -2.47 -6.91
C LEU A 144 -20.19 -1.89 -5.78
N SER A 145 -20.97 -2.73 -5.11
CA SER A 145 -21.73 -2.31 -3.93
C SER A 145 -20.80 -2.06 -2.73
N LEU A 146 -21.22 -1.18 -1.82
CA LEU A 146 -20.50 -0.93 -0.58
C LEU A 146 -20.38 -2.21 0.26
N ARG A 147 -21.42 -3.02 0.31
CA ARG A 147 -21.41 -4.31 1.01
C ARG A 147 -20.28 -5.21 0.51
N THR A 148 -20.15 -5.36 -0.81
CA THR A 148 -19.10 -6.19 -1.38
C THR A 148 -17.71 -5.64 -1.06
N TYR A 149 -17.54 -4.31 -1.09
CA TYR A 149 -16.28 -3.67 -0.70
C TYR A 149 -15.96 -3.92 0.78
N ALA A 150 -16.94 -3.78 1.67
CA ALA A 150 -16.79 -4.07 3.10
C ALA A 150 -16.45 -5.55 3.36
N ASP A 151 -17.10 -6.49 2.65
CA ASP A 151 -16.80 -7.91 2.76
C ASP A 151 -15.36 -8.23 2.35
N ILE A 152 -14.82 -7.55 1.34
CA ILE A 152 -13.41 -7.69 0.91
C ILE A 152 -12.46 -7.14 1.97
N LEU A 153 -12.79 -6.02 2.61
CA LEU A 153 -12.00 -5.50 3.74
C LEU A 153 -12.03 -6.46 4.93
N ASN A 154 -13.20 -7.05 5.24
CA ASN A 154 -13.33 -8.05 6.30
C ASN A 154 -12.53 -9.32 5.99
N TYR A 155 -12.40 -9.68 4.71
CA TYR A 155 -11.61 -10.85 4.31
C TYR A 155 -10.12 -10.71 4.67
N GLN A 156 -9.60 -9.49 4.79
CA GLN A 156 -8.23 -9.25 5.25
C GLN A 156 -8.02 -9.76 6.68
N GLU A 157 -9.02 -9.62 7.58
CA GLU A 157 -8.95 -10.11 8.96
C GLU A 157 -8.84 -11.63 9.05
N LEU A 158 -9.31 -12.34 8.02
CA LEU A 158 -9.26 -13.81 7.93
C LEU A 158 -8.00 -14.33 7.22
N THR A 159 -7.39 -13.50 6.36
CA THR A 159 -6.34 -13.93 5.44
C THR A 159 -4.94 -13.61 5.97
N TYR A 160 -4.81 -12.52 6.72
CA TYR A 160 -3.52 -12.03 7.20
C TYR A 160 -3.23 -12.48 8.63
N PRO A 161 -1.94 -12.55 9.02
CA PRO A 161 -1.57 -12.93 10.38
C PRO A 161 -2.11 -11.93 11.41
N THR A 162 -2.38 -12.41 12.62
CA THR A 162 -2.79 -11.54 13.73
C THR A 162 -1.81 -10.38 13.93
N GLY A 163 -2.35 -9.17 14.01
CA GLY A 163 -1.54 -7.96 14.16
C GLY A 163 -0.92 -7.42 12.87
N TYR A 164 -1.37 -7.91 11.70
CA TYR A 164 -0.93 -7.39 10.42
C TYR A 164 -1.09 -5.86 10.32
N ILE A 165 -0.23 -5.21 9.57
CA ILE A 165 -0.29 -3.76 9.34
C ILE A 165 -0.35 -3.50 7.83
N LYS A 166 -1.48 -2.97 7.38
CA LYS A 166 -1.61 -2.38 6.03
C LYS A 166 -1.21 -0.91 6.07
N ALA A 167 -0.42 -0.49 5.10
CA ALA A 167 -0.24 0.93 4.78
C ALA A 167 -1.39 1.37 3.88
N ARG A 168 -2.44 1.90 4.50
CA ARG A 168 -3.69 2.31 3.85
C ARG A 168 -3.53 3.66 3.18
N CYS A 169 -3.96 3.80 1.94
CA CYS A 169 -3.97 5.09 1.24
C CYS A 169 -5.23 5.27 0.41
N LEU A 170 -5.60 6.52 0.15
CA LEU A 170 -6.64 6.89 -0.81
C LEU A 170 -6.03 7.36 -2.14
N GLU A 171 -4.75 7.69 -2.12
CA GLU A 171 -3.95 8.14 -3.25
C GLU A 171 -2.46 7.92 -2.97
N ASN A 172 -1.66 7.81 -4.02
CA ASN A 172 -0.21 7.83 -3.96
C ASN A 172 0.38 8.30 -5.29
N HIS A 173 1.71 8.15 -5.50
CA HIS A 173 2.39 8.57 -6.71
C HIS A 173 1.94 7.82 -7.99
N ASP A 174 1.43 6.58 -7.86
CA ASP A 174 0.98 5.74 -8.98
C ASP A 174 -0.50 5.92 -9.30
N THR A 175 -1.25 6.65 -8.47
CA THR A 175 -2.71 6.70 -8.57
C THR A 175 -3.21 8.14 -8.72
N PRO A 176 -4.40 8.34 -9.28
CA PRO A 176 -5.05 9.65 -9.27
C PRO A 176 -5.25 10.19 -7.86
N ARG A 177 -5.33 11.50 -7.72
CA ARG A 177 -5.65 12.17 -6.47
C ARG A 177 -7.04 11.78 -5.97
N ALA A 178 -7.19 11.48 -4.69
CA ALA A 178 -8.46 11.07 -4.09
C ALA A 178 -9.58 12.08 -4.37
N ALA A 179 -9.29 13.38 -4.24
CA ALA A 179 -10.24 14.44 -4.51
C ALA A 179 -10.70 14.52 -5.97
N SER A 180 -10.01 13.87 -6.93
CA SER A 180 -10.43 13.81 -8.33
C SER A 180 -11.52 12.78 -8.61
N TRP A 181 -11.63 11.76 -7.73
CA TRP A 181 -12.61 10.68 -7.83
C TRP A 181 -13.93 10.99 -7.11
N LEU A 182 -13.90 11.96 -6.19
CA LEU A 182 -15.00 12.23 -5.27
C LEU A 182 -15.85 13.42 -5.73
N ASP A 183 -17.16 13.29 -5.55
CA ASP A 183 -18.14 14.26 -6.01
C ASP A 183 -18.18 15.55 -5.15
N SER A 184 -17.77 15.45 -3.88
CA SER A 184 -17.82 16.56 -2.94
C SER A 184 -16.74 16.53 -1.87
N ASP A 185 -16.46 17.69 -1.28
CA ASP A 185 -15.56 17.82 -0.14
C ASP A 185 -16.09 17.10 1.11
N ARG A 186 -17.43 17.02 1.27
CA ARG A 186 -18.06 16.24 2.33
C ARG A 186 -17.67 14.76 2.20
N GLN A 187 -17.79 14.20 1.01
CA GLN A 187 -17.40 12.82 0.74
C GLN A 187 -15.90 12.60 1.03
N LEU A 188 -15.03 13.55 0.67
CA LEU A 188 -13.61 13.49 1.00
C LEU A 188 -13.37 13.40 2.52
N TYR A 189 -14.05 14.19 3.34
CA TYR A 189 -13.92 14.11 4.80
C TYR A 189 -14.32 12.73 5.33
N HIS A 190 -15.40 12.12 4.81
CA HIS A 190 -15.77 10.76 5.20
C HIS A 190 -14.71 9.73 4.81
N TRP A 191 -14.13 9.83 3.61
CA TRP A 191 -13.05 8.94 3.18
C TRP A 191 -11.77 9.11 3.99
N LEU A 192 -11.39 10.33 4.36
CA LEU A 192 -10.25 10.59 5.24
C LEU A 192 -10.47 10.01 6.64
N GLY A 193 -11.66 10.18 7.19
CA GLY A 193 -12.04 9.55 8.47
C GLY A 193 -12.01 8.02 8.40
N PHE A 194 -12.58 7.45 7.35
CA PHE A 194 -12.58 6.03 7.05
C PHE A 194 -11.14 5.48 6.92
N LEU A 195 -10.27 6.17 6.19
CA LEU A 195 -8.85 5.80 6.05
C LEU A 195 -8.17 5.63 7.41
N TYR A 196 -8.34 6.59 8.30
CA TYR A 196 -7.72 6.53 9.62
C TYR A 196 -8.40 5.53 10.56
N PHE A 197 -9.69 5.29 10.41
CA PHE A 197 -10.42 4.34 11.26
C PHE A 197 -10.05 2.89 10.98
N GLN A 198 -9.67 2.54 9.74
CA GLN A 198 -9.28 1.17 9.37
C GLN A 198 -8.12 0.63 10.23
N ARG A 199 -8.05 -0.68 10.42
CA ARG A 199 -6.87 -1.36 10.96
C ARG A 199 -5.66 -1.14 10.05
N GLY A 200 -4.47 -0.98 10.63
CA GLY A 200 -3.25 -0.63 9.91
C GLY A 200 -2.83 0.83 10.13
N THR A 201 -2.03 1.39 9.26
CA THR A 201 -1.56 2.77 9.32
C THR A 201 -2.04 3.58 8.12
N ALA A 202 -2.38 4.84 8.32
CA ALA A 202 -2.71 5.75 7.22
C ALA A 202 -1.42 6.28 6.59
N MET A 203 -1.32 6.14 5.27
CA MET A 203 -0.25 6.72 4.46
C MET A 203 -0.81 7.93 3.72
N LEU A 204 -0.20 9.08 3.93
CA LEU A 204 -0.56 10.33 3.24
C LEU A 204 0.46 10.60 2.15
N TYR A 205 -0.03 10.82 0.93
CA TYR A 205 0.80 11.28 -0.17
C TYR A 205 0.99 12.79 -0.11
N SER A 206 2.18 13.27 -0.47
CA SER A 206 2.53 14.70 -0.46
C SER A 206 1.48 15.54 -1.17
N GLY A 207 1.00 16.59 -0.50
CA GLY A 207 -0.05 17.47 -0.99
C GLY A 207 -1.47 17.05 -0.66
N MET A 208 -1.72 15.81 -0.20
CA MET A 208 -3.05 15.33 0.16
C MET A 208 -3.72 16.20 1.23
N GLU A 209 -2.93 16.84 2.08
CA GLU A 209 -3.38 17.81 3.10
C GLU A 209 -4.05 19.05 2.53
N TYR A 210 -3.91 19.29 1.22
CA TYR A 210 -4.57 20.38 0.49
C TYR A 210 -5.58 19.89 -0.54
N ALA A 211 -5.86 18.59 -0.55
CA ALA A 211 -6.89 17.96 -1.38
C ALA A 211 -6.82 18.34 -2.87
N PRO A 212 -5.65 18.27 -3.55
CA PRO A 212 -5.53 18.60 -4.96
C PRO A 212 -6.30 17.58 -5.81
N LYS A 213 -6.70 18.00 -7.02
CA LYS A 213 -7.33 17.11 -8.01
C LYS A 213 -6.38 16.68 -9.12
N LYS A 214 -5.31 17.45 -9.36
CA LYS A 214 -4.33 17.14 -10.41
C LYS A 214 -3.29 16.16 -9.88
N GLN A 215 -3.11 15.04 -10.58
CA GLN A 215 -2.02 14.10 -10.32
C GLN A 215 -0.68 14.73 -10.74
N VAL A 216 0.36 14.53 -9.93
CA VAL A 216 1.72 14.94 -10.27
C VAL A 216 2.31 13.97 -11.28
N SER A 217 3.02 14.49 -12.30
CA SER A 217 3.72 13.64 -13.26
C SER A 217 4.88 12.89 -12.58
N LEU A 218 5.09 11.63 -12.97
CA LEU A 218 6.25 10.85 -12.56
C LEU A 218 7.48 11.13 -13.44
N PHE A 219 7.30 11.73 -14.62
CA PHE A 219 8.33 11.88 -15.64
C PHE A 219 8.70 13.33 -15.91
N ASP A 220 7.79 14.27 -15.65
CA ASP A 220 8.01 15.68 -15.91
C ASP A 220 8.32 16.42 -14.60
N ALA A 221 9.18 17.44 -14.68
CA ALA A 221 9.35 18.38 -13.58
C ALA A 221 8.05 19.18 -13.40
N ASP A 222 7.27 18.83 -12.38
CA ASP A 222 6.05 19.55 -12.00
C ASP A 222 6.31 20.19 -10.62
N ASP A 223 6.45 21.51 -10.59
CA ASP A 223 6.70 22.28 -9.36
C ASP A 223 5.45 22.37 -8.46
N ASN A 224 4.30 21.95 -8.99
CA ASN A 224 3.04 21.96 -8.27
C ASN A 224 2.69 20.58 -7.74
N TYR A 225 2.97 20.32 -6.47
CA TYR A 225 2.39 19.17 -5.74
C TYR A 225 0.85 19.28 -5.60
N GLY A 226 0.22 19.99 -6.50
CA GLY A 226 -1.20 20.23 -6.62
C GLY A 226 -1.60 21.61 -6.11
N ASP A 227 -2.75 22.07 -6.60
CA ASP A 227 -3.37 23.29 -6.12
C ASP A 227 -3.74 23.12 -4.65
N MET A 228 -3.46 24.15 -3.83
CA MET A 228 -3.94 24.23 -2.44
C MET A 228 -5.46 24.50 -2.46
N ARG A 229 -6.25 23.48 -2.78
CA ARG A 229 -7.69 23.62 -3.02
C ARG A 229 -8.50 23.71 -1.72
N LEU A 230 -8.17 22.85 -0.75
CA LEU A 230 -8.88 22.74 0.53
C LEU A 230 -7.89 22.30 1.60
N ASP A 231 -7.68 23.14 2.61
CA ASP A 231 -6.85 22.78 3.75
C ASP A 231 -7.58 21.81 4.68
N VAL A 232 -7.11 20.56 4.73
CA VAL A 232 -7.65 19.51 5.61
C VAL A 232 -6.70 19.11 6.74
N GLN A 233 -5.59 19.84 6.97
CA GLN A 233 -4.57 19.51 7.96
C GLN A 233 -5.14 19.34 9.38
N LEU A 234 -5.99 20.28 9.80
CA LEU A 234 -6.61 20.19 11.13
C LEU A 234 -7.48 18.94 11.27
N TYR A 235 -8.21 18.57 10.21
CA TYR A 235 -9.04 17.37 10.19
C TYR A 235 -8.18 16.11 10.24
N LEU A 236 -7.12 16.04 9.45
CA LEU A 236 -6.15 14.93 9.48
C LEU A 236 -5.52 14.77 10.89
N GLY A 237 -5.19 15.89 11.53
CA GLY A 237 -4.71 15.91 12.92
C GLY A 237 -5.72 15.30 13.89
N ARG A 238 -7.01 15.59 13.74
CA ARG A 238 -8.10 14.98 14.53
C ARG A 238 -8.27 13.50 14.22
N CYS A 239 -8.20 13.09 12.96
CA CYS A 239 -8.23 11.68 12.57
C CYS A 239 -7.05 10.90 13.17
N LYS A 240 -5.84 11.48 13.18
CA LYS A 240 -4.68 10.90 13.85
C LYS A 240 -4.90 10.73 15.35
N ALA A 241 -5.43 11.75 16.01
CA ALA A 241 -5.73 11.69 17.45
C ALA A 241 -6.79 10.61 17.75
N MET A 242 -7.86 10.54 16.96
CA MET A 242 -8.87 9.47 17.05
C MET A 242 -8.23 8.09 16.87
N LYS A 243 -7.38 7.90 15.86
CA LYS A 243 -6.67 6.63 15.62
C LYS A 243 -5.91 6.13 16.85
N GLN A 244 -5.32 7.03 17.62
CA GLN A 244 -4.55 6.70 18.84
C GLN A 244 -5.44 6.23 20.02
N THR A 245 -6.75 6.45 19.95
CA THR A 245 -7.71 6.02 20.97
C THR A 245 -8.45 4.73 20.61
N LEU A 246 -8.25 4.20 19.39
CA LEU A 246 -8.94 2.98 18.94
C LEU A 246 -8.40 1.74 19.69
N PRO A 247 -9.26 0.79 20.09
CA PRO A 247 -8.86 -0.46 20.76
C PRO A 247 -8.33 -1.47 19.72
N LEU A 248 -7.12 -1.23 19.23
CA LEU A 248 -6.54 -1.98 18.11
C LEU A 248 -6.21 -3.45 18.42
N GLY A 249 -6.14 -3.83 19.70
CA GLY A 249 -5.83 -5.18 20.16
C GLY A 249 -6.97 -6.18 20.06
N GLY A 250 -8.18 -5.73 19.70
CA GLY A 250 -9.39 -6.55 19.63
C GLY A 250 -9.82 -6.99 18.24
N GLY A 251 -11.04 -7.48 18.12
CA GLY A 251 -11.71 -7.74 16.86
C GLY A 251 -11.96 -6.45 16.07
N PHE A 252 -11.99 -6.58 14.75
CA PHE A 252 -12.32 -5.48 13.86
C PHE A 252 -13.15 -6.02 12.69
N TRP A 253 -14.23 -5.31 12.31
CA TRP A 253 -15.03 -5.66 11.15
C TRP A 253 -15.79 -4.47 10.59
N TRP A 254 -16.22 -4.58 9.36
CA TRP A 254 -17.07 -3.62 8.67
C TRP A 254 -18.46 -4.18 8.47
N GLU A 255 -19.47 -3.34 8.66
CA GLU A 255 -20.86 -3.54 8.27
C GLU A 255 -21.31 -2.40 7.38
N THR A 256 -22.46 -2.55 6.73
CA THR A 256 -23.06 -1.50 5.92
C THR A 256 -24.51 -1.32 6.31
N ALA A 257 -24.92 -0.07 6.56
CA ALA A 257 -26.34 0.25 6.79
C ALA A 257 -27.12 0.23 5.47
N ASP A 258 -26.50 0.70 4.41
CA ASP A 258 -27.01 0.73 3.04
C ASP A 258 -25.83 0.77 2.04
N ASP A 259 -26.07 1.14 0.78
CA ASP A 259 -24.99 1.25 -0.23
C ASP A 259 -24.16 2.54 -0.14
N SER A 260 -24.44 3.41 0.83
CA SER A 260 -23.70 4.66 1.08
C SER A 260 -22.89 4.64 2.38
N VAL A 261 -23.43 4.01 3.42
CA VAL A 261 -22.90 4.13 4.78
C VAL A 261 -22.22 2.86 5.25
N ALA A 262 -20.91 2.96 5.48
CA ALA A 262 -20.09 1.94 6.14
C ALA A 262 -20.05 2.19 7.65
N MET A 263 -20.10 1.11 8.43
CA MET A 263 -19.94 1.10 9.87
C MET A 263 -18.77 0.19 10.25
N GLY A 264 -17.75 0.77 10.87
CA GLY A 264 -16.58 0.01 11.34
C GLY A 264 -16.67 -0.20 12.84
N HIS A 265 -16.36 -1.40 13.27
CA HIS A 265 -16.43 -1.81 14.67
C HIS A 265 -15.08 -2.25 15.17
N TYR A 266 -14.69 -1.76 16.32
CA TYR A 266 -13.64 -2.34 17.16
C TYR A 266 -14.28 -2.88 18.44
N ASP A 267 -13.90 -4.10 18.81
CA ASP A 267 -14.33 -4.73 20.06
C ASP A 267 -13.15 -5.47 20.70
N GLY A 268 -12.73 -5.03 21.85
CA GLY A 268 -11.56 -5.60 22.51
C GLY A 268 -11.50 -5.27 24.01
N PRO A 269 -10.50 -5.82 24.69
CA PRO A 269 -10.34 -5.66 26.14
C PRO A 269 -10.13 -4.20 26.59
N GLU A 270 -9.68 -3.33 25.68
CA GLU A 270 -9.45 -1.91 25.93
C GLU A 270 -10.72 -1.06 25.73
N GLY A 271 -11.80 -1.66 25.23
CA GLY A 271 -13.07 -1.00 24.95
C GLY A 271 -13.61 -1.28 23.57
N GLN A 272 -14.64 -0.53 23.19
CA GLN A 272 -15.31 -0.62 21.92
C GLN A 272 -15.25 0.74 21.20
N ALA A 273 -15.22 0.71 19.87
CA ALA A 273 -15.35 1.91 19.06
C ALA A 273 -16.19 1.61 17.81
N LEU A 274 -17.09 2.55 17.50
CA LEU A 274 -17.91 2.53 16.32
C LEU A 274 -17.62 3.75 15.46
N GLY A 275 -17.28 3.53 14.18
CA GLY A 275 -17.14 4.58 13.17
C GLY A 275 -18.24 4.49 12.12
N VAL A 276 -18.83 5.61 11.74
CA VAL A 276 -19.89 5.70 10.72
C VAL A 276 -19.45 6.63 9.61
N PHE A 277 -19.45 6.15 8.37
CA PHE A 277 -18.88 6.87 7.22
C PHE A 277 -19.83 6.80 6.02
N ASP A 278 -20.31 7.97 5.56
CA ASP A 278 -21.08 8.11 4.33
C ASP A 278 -20.11 8.18 3.12
N LEU A 279 -19.73 7.03 2.59
CA LEU A 279 -18.71 6.93 1.55
C LEU A 279 -19.19 7.34 0.15
N ARG A 280 -20.52 7.45 -0.07
CA ARG A 280 -21.07 8.04 -1.30
C ARG A 280 -21.47 9.52 -1.15
N GLY A 281 -21.41 10.06 0.07
CA GLY A 281 -21.73 11.47 0.31
C GLY A 281 -23.19 11.84 0.12
N GLN A 282 -24.11 10.87 0.19
CA GLN A 282 -25.54 11.10 -0.06
C GLN A 282 -26.24 11.82 1.10
N GLY A 283 -25.70 11.72 2.30
CA GLY A 283 -26.32 12.23 3.52
C GLY A 283 -27.52 11.39 3.95
N GLY A 284 -28.13 11.78 5.05
CA GLY A 284 -29.31 11.09 5.59
C GLY A 284 -29.15 10.77 7.06
N GLU A 285 -30.10 10.00 7.58
CA GLU A 285 -30.11 9.48 8.95
C GLU A 285 -29.92 7.96 8.91
N VAL A 286 -29.06 7.45 9.76
CA VAL A 286 -28.80 6.03 9.92
C VAL A 286 -29.04 5.63 11.37
N ALA A 287 -29.87 4.62 11.58
CA ALA A 287 -30.04 4.03 12.90
C ALA A 287 -28.82 3.16 13.22
N VAL A 288 -28.19 3.40 14.33
CA VAL A 288 -27.04 2.66 14.81
C VAL A 288 -27.36 2.02 16.15
N SER A 289 -27.23 0.69 16.23
CA SER A 289 -27.28 0.01 17.52
C SER A 289 -25.91 0.11 18.18
N LEU A 290 -25.85 0.77 19.32
CA LEU A 290 -24.65 0.74 20.15
C LEU A 290 -24.63 -0.56 20.95
N PRO A 291 -23.48 -1.23 21.08
CA PRO A 291 -23.37 -2.36 22.01
C PRO A 291 -23.60 -1.88 23.44
N ASP A 292 -24.19 -2.74 24.27
CA ASP A 292 -24.51 -2.49 25.70
C ASP A 292 -23.24 -2.34 26.55
#